data_57354ecfe3ec2798b5d4147b44a21903
#
_entry.id   57354ecfe3ec2798b5d4147b44a21903
#
_cell.length_a   1.000
_cell.length_b   1.000
_cell.length_c   1.000
_cell.angle_alpha   90.00
_cell.angle_beta   90.00
_cell.angle_gamma   90.00
#
_symmetry.space_group_name_H-M   'P 1'
#
loop_
_entity.id
_entity.type
_entity.pdbx_description
1 polymer ?
#
loop_
_entity_poly.entity_id
_entity_poly.type
_entity_poly.pdbx_seq_one_letter_code
_entity_poly.pdbx_strand_id
1 'polypeptide(L)'
;IFAVDRAGLVGADGETHQGNFDISYLSMMPGMTVMAPKNDWELKEMLRFAVKADGPVAIRYPRGNAYQGLQEYQTAVEMGKSEVLHSGCKVAVLALGSMVEICAEVCSELQKEGIDSTFVNVRFVKPLDTALLDQLARNHSLVVTVEENVQNGGFGQQVCGYMEEHHPGIQVLPVAIPDRFVPHGGVDSLRVQLGLSANAIAEKIKKISGNYSEGIRE
;
A
#
# COMPACT_ATOMS: atom_id res chain seq x y z
N ILE A 1 -14.76 -11.65 -12.75
CA ILE A 1 -13.67 -11.63 -11.78
C ILE A 1 -12.36 -11.87 -12.51
N PHE A 2 -11.38 -10.99 -12.29
CA PHE A 2 -10.01 -11.12 -12.80
C PHE A 2 -9.11 -11.57 -11.64
N ALA A 3 -8.60 -12.80 -11.69
CA ALA A 3 -7.59 -13.30 -10.79
C ALA A 3 -6.22 -12.96 -11.38
N VAL A 4 -5.62 -11.87 -10.89
CA VAL A 4 -4.36 -11.31 -11.41
C VAL A 4 -3.22 -11.82 -10.55
N ASP A 5 -2.55 -12.88 -10.99
CA ASP A 5 -1.36 -13.41 -10.32
C ASP A 5 -0.09 -12.61 -10.66
N ARG A 6 1.02 -12.92 -10.03
CA ARG A 6 2.32 -12.24 -10.20
C ARG A 6 2.27 -10.74 -9.88
N ALA A 7 1.40 -10.32 -8.98
CA ALA A 7 1.37 -8.93 -8.54
C ALA A 7 2.71 -8.50 -7.94
N GLY A 8 3.21 -7.34 -8.35
CA GLY A 8 4.46 -6.79 -7.86
C GLY A 8 5.70 -7.46 -8.44
N LEU A 9 6.75 -7.53 -7.63
CA LEU A 9 8.05 -8.05 -8.02
C LEU A 9 8.04 -9.58 -8.10
N VAL A 10 8.37 -10.10 -9.27
CA VAL A 10 8.58 -11.53 -9.52
C VAL A 10 9.96 -11.68 -10.18
N GLY A 11 11.00 -11.47 -9.39
CA GLY A 11 12.36 -11.30 -9.88
C GLY A 11 12.89 -12.45 -10.72
N ALA A 12 12.47 -13.70 -10.46
CA ALA A 12 12.85 -14.85 -11.27
C ALA A 12 12.26 -14.84 -12.69
N ASP A 13 11.12 -14.19 -12.89
CA ASP A 13 10.43 -14.12 -14.19
C ASP A 13 10.93 -12.93 -15.04
N GLY A 14 11.52 -11.91 -14.41
CA GLY A 14 12.08 -10.74 -15.07
C GLY A 14 11.05 -9.76 -15.64
N GLU A 15 11.53 -8.83 -16.45
CA GLU A 15 10.79 -7.64 -16.89
C GLU A 15 9.44 -7.92 -17.56
N THR A 16 9.33 -9.03 -18.29
CA THR A 16 8.14 -9.34 -19.10
C THR A 16 6.99 -9.97 -18.32
N HIS A 17 7.22 -10.41 -17.06
CA HIS A 17 6.24 -11.15 -16.27
C HIS A 17 5.97 -10.58 -14.88
N GLN A 18 6.67 -9.54 -14.50
CA GLN A 18 6.42 -8.84 -13.23
C GLN A 18 5.14 -8.01 -13.31
N GLY A 19 4.27 -8.10 -12.29
CA GLY A 19 3.01 -7.36 -12.20
C GLY A 19 3.21 -5.96 -11.62
N ASN A 20 4.08 -5.16 -12.24
CA ASN A 20 4.45 -3.84 -11.74
C ASN A 20 3.58 -2.70 -12.29
N PHE A 21 2.62 -3.00 -13.18
CA PHE A 21 1.82 -2.02 -13.91
C PHE A 21 0.31 -2.25 -13.79
N ASP A 22 -0.09 -3.37 -13.21
CA ASP A 22 -1.49 -3.84 -13.20
C ASP A 22 -2.44 -2.90 -12.43
N ILE A 23 -2.00 -2.31 -11.32
CA ILE A 23 -2.78 -1.28 -10.62
C ILE A 23 -3.05 -0.10 -11.56
N SER A 24 -2.04 0.37 -12.27
CA SER A 24 -2.14 1.54 -13.14
C SER A 24 -3.16 1.34 -14.24
N TYR A 25 -3.06 0.24 -15.04
CA TYR A 25 -3.99 0.04 -16.15
C TYR A 25 -5.37 -0.46 -15.72
N LEU A 26 -5.50 -1.20 -14.62
CA LEU A 26 -6.80 -1.62 -14.11
C LEU A 26 -7.59 -0.45 -13.51
N SER A 27 -6.92 0.46 -12.80
CA SER A 27 -7.56 1.59 -12.14
C SER A 27 -8.13 2.62 -13.12
N MET A 28 -7.62 2.68 -14.36
CA MET A 28 -8.15 3.60 -15.37
C MET A 28 -9.51 3.15 -15.92
N MET A 29 -9.92 1.89 -15.74
CA MET A 29 -11.19 1.38 -16.26
C MET A 29 -12.37 1.84 -15.40
N PRO A 30 -13.39 2.55 -15.96
CA PRO A 30 -14.59 2.93 -15.20
C PRO A 30 -15.32 1.70 -14.65
N GLY A 31 -15.83 1.79 -13.42
CA GLY A 31 -16.57 0.70 -12.76
C GLY A 31 -15.74 -0.51 -12.31
N MET A 32 -14.45 -0.55 -12.60
CA MET A 32 -13.56 -1.61 -12.13
C MET A 32 -13.31 -1.48 -10.63
N THR A 33 -13.47 -2.57 -9.88
CA THR A 33 -12.99 -2.71 -8.50
C THR A 33 -11.62 -3.38 -8.53
N VAL A 34 -10.62 -2.81 -7.82
CA VAL A 34 -9.26 -3.35 -7.75
C VAL A 34 -8.87 -3.58 -6.30
N MET A 35 -8.55 -4.82 -5.97
CA MET A 35 -8.20 -5.27 -4.61
C MET A 35 -6.85 -5.97 -4.56
N ALA A 36 -6.18 -5.92 -3.40
CA ALA A 36 -4.95 -6.66 -3.13
C ALA A 36 -4.94 -7.17 -1.68
N PRO A 37 -4.97 -8.50 -1.44
CA PRO A 37 -5.02 -9.07 -0.11
C PRO A 37 -3.66 -9.01 0.59
N LYS A 38 -3.66 -8.85 1.93
CA LYS A 38 -2.47 -8.91 2.79
C LYS A 38 -1.96 -10.32 3.04
N ASN A 39 -2.86 -11.31 3.11
CA ASN A 39 -2.53 -12.69 3.45
C ASN A 39 -3.51 -13.70 2.82
N ASP A 40 -3.34 -14.99 3.11
CA ASP A 40 -4.15 -16.07 2.55
C ASP A 40 -5.61 -16.03 3.02
N TRP A 41 -5.88 -15.65 4.26
CA TRP A 41 -7.23 -15.49 4.76
C TRP A 41 -7.97 -14.40 3.98
N GLU A 42 -7.35 -13.23 3.83
CA GLU A 42 -7.96 -12.10 3.15
C GLU A 42 -8.19 -12.37 1.66
N LEU A 43 -7.30 -13.12 0.99
CA LEU A 43 -7.52 -13.57 -0.38
C LEU A 43 -8.81 -14.39 -0.51
N LYS A 44 -9.05 -15.31 0.42
CA LYS A 44 -10.29 -16.12 0.44
C LYS A 44 -11.54 -15.25 0.65
N GLU A 45 -11.46 -14.28 1.54
CA GLU A 45 -12.56 -13.35 1.80
C GLU A 45 -12.82 -12.41 0.61
N MET A 46 -11.75 -11.91 -0.05
CA MET A 46 -11.87 -11.11 -1.27
C MET A 46 -12.49 -11.90 -2.43
N LEU A 47 -12.19 -13.18 -2.56
CA LEU A 47 -12.86 -14.06 -3.54
C LEU A 47 -14.34 -14.22 -3.22
N ARG A 48 -14.71 -14.44 -1.95
CA ARG A 48 -16.12 -14.52 -1.53
C ARG A 48 -16.87 -13.20 -1.76
N PHE A 49 -16.20 -12.09 -1.50
CA PHE A 49 -16.71 -10.75 -1.81
C PHE A 49 -16.94 -10.57 -3.31
N ALA A 50 -15.94 -10.89 -4.15
CA ALA A 50 -16.00 -10.69 -5.59
C ALA A 50 -17.12 -11.50 -6.27
N VAL A 51 -17.41 -12.70 -5.77
CA VAL A 51 -18.54 -13.52 -6.29
C VAL A 51 -19.91 -12.86 -6.07
N LYS A 52 -20.01 -12.00 -5.06
CA LYS A 52 -21.25 -11.30 -4.69
C LYS A 52 -21.31 -9.86 -5.20
N ALA A 53 -20.20 -9.34 -5.70
CA ALA A 53 -20.11 -7.95 -6.14
C ALA A 53 -20.80 -7.75 -7.49
N ASP A 54 -21.47 -6.61 -7.65
CA ASP A 54 -21.98 -6.14 -8.92
C ASP A 54 -20.89 -5.43 -9.71
N GLY A 55 -20.56 -5.94 -10.90
CA GLY A 55 -19.53 -5.34 -11.77
C GLY A 55 -18.20 -6.07 -11.79
N PRO A 56 -17.24 -5.56 -12.56
CA PRO A 56 -15.92 -6.20 -12.72
C PRO A 56 -15.04 -6.00 -11.49
N VAL A 57 -14.44 -7.09 -11.01
CA VAL A 57 -13.53 -7.10 -9.85
C VAL A 57 -12.20 -7.72 -10.26
N ALA A 58 -11.12 -7.03 -10.00
CA ALA A 58 -9.76 -7.54 -10.11
C ALA A 58 -9.16 -7.76 -8.70
N ILE A 59 -8.67 -8.96 -8.45
CA ILE A 59 -7.92 -9.30 -7.23
C ILE A 59 -6.50 -9.61 -7.67
N ARG A 60 -5.55 -8.79 -7.25
CA ARG A 60 -4.13 -8.99 -7.55
C ARG A 60 -3.39 -9.59 -6.35
N TYR A 61 -2.63 -10.64 -6.58
CA TYR A 61 -1.87 -11.35 -5.56
C TYR A 61 -0.50 -11.79 -6.07
N PRO A 62 0.53 -11.88 -5.18
CA PRO A 62 1.90 -12.19 -5.60
C PRO A 62 2.03 -13.67 -6.00
N ARG A 63 3.11 -13.99 -6.73
CA ARG A 63 3.56 -15.36 -6.96
C ARG A 63 4.27 -15.90 -5.72
N GLY A 64 4.06 -17.15 -5.38
CA GLY A 64 4.73 -17.84 -4.28
C GLY A 64 3.78 -18.25 -3.16
N ASN A 65 4.33 -18.44 -1.96
CA ASN A 65 3.54 -18.74 -0.79
C ASN A 65 2.84 -17.49 -0.26
N ALA A 66 1.60 -17.64 0.16
CA ALA A 66 0.87 -16.56 0.79
C ALA A 66 1.45 -16.26 2.19
N TYR A 67 1.52 -14.99 2.54
CA TYR A 67 1.87 -14.54 3.88
C TYR A 67 0.90 -15.13 4.91
N GLN A 68 1.45 -15.64 6.02
CA GLN A 68 0.69 -16.32 7.09
C GLN A 68 0.60 -15.49 8.37
N GLY A 69 1.15 -14.28 8.38
CA GLY A 69 1.04 -13.36 9.51
C GLY A 69 -0.24 -12.55 9.51
N LEU A 70 -0.45 -11.77 10.57
CA LEU A 70 -1.58 -10.86 10.77
C LEU A 70 -2.95 -11.58 10.70
N GLN A 71 -2.98 -12.85 11.14
CA GLN A 71 -4.21 -13.67 11.14
C GLN A 71 -5.22 -13.23 12.21
N GLU A 72 -4.80 -12.46 13.19
CA GLU A 72 -5.66 -11.85 14.21
C GLU A 72 -6.53 -10.72 13.65
N TYR A 73 -6.16 -10.13 12.52
CA TYR A 73 -6.92 -9.06 11.86
C TYR A 73 -7.83 -9.67 10.78
N GLN A 74 -9.08 -9.83 11.11
CA GLN A 74 -10.10 -10.51 10.28
C GLN A 74 -11.40 -9.70 10.18
N THR A 75 -11.29 -8.40 9.97
CA THR A 75 -12.50 -7.58 9.74
C THR A 75 -13.11 -7.95 8.38
N ALA A 76 -14.43 -7.91 8.28
CA ALA A 76 -15.14 -8.20 7.02
C ALA A 76 -14.62 -7.35 5.87
N VAL A 77 -14.54 -7.95 4.67
CA VAL A 77 -14.21 -7.22 3.44
C VAL A 77 -15.47 -6.52 2.94
N GLU A 78 -15.44 -5.19 3.01
CA GLU A 78 -16.52 -4.32 2.52
C GLU A 78 -16.02 -3.44 1.39
N MET A 79 -16.89 -3.11 0.43
CA MET A 79 -16.56 -2.32 -0.74
C MET A 79 -15.86 -1.00 -0.37
N GLY A 80 -14.64 -0.82 -0.86
CA GLY A 80 -13.85 0.39 -0.66
C GLY A 80 -13.45 0.67 0.78
N LYS A 81 -13.43 -0.34 1.67
CA LYS A 81 -13.02 -0.20 3.06
C LYS A 81 -11.66 -0.82 3.33
N SER A 82 -10.80 0.00 3.89
CA SER A 82 -9.50 -0.40 4.43
C SER A 82 -9.65 -1.01 5.84
N GLU A 83 -8.58 -1.62 6.33
CA GLU A 83 -8.52 -2.16 7.69
C GLU A 83 -7.41 -1.47 8.48
N VAL A 84 -7.76 -0.79 9.57
CA VAL A 84 -6.77 -0.19 10.47
C VAL A 84 -6.21 -1.28 11.38
N LEU A 85 -4.93 -1.58 11.23
CA LEU A 85 -4.22 -2.61 12.02
C LEU A 85 -3.67 -2.04 13.33
N HIS A 86 -3.26 -0.77 13.33
CA HIS A 86 -2.84 -0.04 14.51
C HIS A 86 -3.20 1.44 14.36
N SER A 87 -3.65 2.05 15.46
CA SER A 87 -3.97 3.48 15.50
C SER A 87 -2.89 4.22 16.28
N GLY A 88 -2.14 5.06 15.59
CA GLY A 88 -1.11 5.93 16.14
C GLY A 88 -1.41 7.40 15.83
N CYS A 89 -0.37 8.21 15.72
CA CYS A 89 -0.50 9.63 15.45
C CYS A 89 0.62 10.14 14.53
N LYS A 90 0.42 11.35 13.96
CA LYS A 90 1.36 12.09 13.10
C LYS A 90 1.69 11.44 11.75
N VAL A 91 2.00 10.14 11.72
CA VAL A 91 2.34 9.39 10.50
C VAL A 91 1.33 8.29 10.28
N ALA A 92 0.75 8.21 9.08
CA ALA A 92 -0.09 7.09 8.66
C ALA A 92 0.61 6.30 7.55
N VAL A 93 0.82 4.99 7.75
CA VAL A 93 1.42 4.08 6.79
C VAL A 93 0.32 3.24 6.15
N LEU A 94 0.06 3.49 4.88
CA LEU A 94 -0.97 2.84 4.07
C LEU A 94 -0.31 1.81 3.15
N ALA A 95 -0.40 0.54 3.51
CA ALA A 95 0.23 -0.55 2.79
C ALA A 95 -0.77 -1.34 1.94
N LEU A 96 -0.35 -1.73 0.74
CA LEU A 96 -1.19 -2.44 -0.21
C LEU A 96 -0.64 -3.85 -0.51
N GLY A 97 -1.48 -4.85 -0.33
CA GLY A 97 -1.18 -6.24 -0.71
C GLY A 97 0.07 -6.80 -0.02
N SER A 98 1.03 -7.31 -0.79
CA SER A 98 2.30 -7.87 -0.29
C SER A 98 3.12 -6.90 0.57
N MET A 99 2.94 -5.59 0.38
CA MET A 99 3.66 -4.59 1.16
C MET A 99 3.15 -4.45 2.60
N VAL A 100 2.01 -5.05 2.95
CA VAL A 100 1.51 -5.06 4.34
C VAL A 100 2.46 -5.83 5.27
N GLU A 101 3.01 -6.96 4.82
CA GLU A 101 4.04 -7.72 5.55
C GLU A 101 5.27 -6.83 5.82
N ILE A 102 5.81 -6.18 4.81
CA ILE A 102 6.97 -5.30 4.92
C ILE A 102 6.68 -4.10 5.84
N CYS A 103 5.48 -3.51 5.72
CA CYS A 103 5.11 -2.35 6.53
C CYS A 103 4.85 -2.69 7.99
N ALA A 104 4.53 -3.94 8.34
CA ALA A 104 4.51 -4.37 9.74
C ALA A 104 5.91 -4.23 10.39
N GLU A 105 6.98 -4.58 9.66
CA GLU A 105 8.36 -4.37 10.11
C GLU A 105 8.69 -2.87 10.18
N VAL A 106 8.29 -2.08 9.15
CA VAL A 106 8.46 -0.61 9.16
C VAL A 106 7.87 0.01 10.41
N CYS A 107 6.60 -0.29 10.72
CA CYS A 107 5.90 0.28 11.88
C CYS A 107 6.57 -0.15 13.20
N SER A 108 7.05 -1.40 13.28
CA SER A 108 7.80 -1.88 14.44
C SER A 108 9.12 -1.12 14.63
N GLU A 109 9.84 -0.81 13.56
CA GLU A 109 11.07 -0.02 13.61
C GLU A 109 10.77 1.44 14.00
N LEU A 110 9.76 2.07 13.41
CA LEU A 110 9.34 3.41 13.77
C LEU A 110 8.97 3.53 15.26
N GLN A 111 8.27 2.52 15.80
CA GLN A 111 7.89 2.48 17.21
C GLN A 111 9.10 2.43 18.14
N LYS A 112 10.15 1.68 17.80
CA LYS A 112 11.42 1.65 18.57
C LYS A 112 12.10 3.03 18.64
N GLU A 113 11.90 3.86 17.62
CA GLU A 113 12.40 5.24 17.53
C GLU A 113 11.40 6.28 18.12
N GLY A 114 10.34 5.83 18.76
CA GLY A 114 9.33 6.71 19.39
C GLY A 114 8.32 7.32 18.42
N ILE A 115 8.23 6.82 17.19
CA ILE A 115 7.24 7.24 16.20
C ILE A 115 6.10 6.23 16.22
N ASP A 116 5.00 6.57 16.91
CA ASP A 116 3.77 5.76 16.95
C ASP A 116 2.92 6.07 15.71
N SER A 117 3.04 5.26 14.67
CA SER A 117 2.36 5.46 13.39
C SER A 117 1.06 4.68 13.29
N THR A 118 0.03 5.27 12.68
CA THR A 118 -1.15 4.51 12.24
C THR A 118 -0.76 3.57 11.12
N PHE A 119 -1.13 2.28 11.24
CA PHE A 119 -0.86 1.26 10.23
C PHE A 119 -2.16 0.76 9.60
N VAL A 120 -2.23 0.84 8.28
CA VAL A 120 -3.44 0.54 7.49
C VAL A 120 -3.14 -0.50 6.41
N ASN A 121 -3.93 -1.56 6.39
CA ASN A 121 -4.08 -2.44 5.24
C ASN A 121 -5.13 -1.85 4.29
N VAL A 122 -4.71 -1.38 3.15
CA VAL A 122 -5.55 -0.63 2.20
C VAL A 122 -6.63 -1.47 1.56
N ARG A 123 -6.37 -2.74 1.26
CA ARG A 123 -7.29 -3.67 0.59
C ARG A 123 -7.72 -3.24 -0.82
N PHE A 124 -8.31 -2.04 -0.96
CA PHE A 124 -8.87 -1.52 -2.20
C PHE A 124 -8.03 -0.39 -2.76
N VAL A 125 -7.55 -0.58 -3.98
CA VAL A 125 -6.99 0.52 -4.77
C VAL A 125 -8.11 1.36 -5.35
N LYS A 126 -9.18 0.68 -5.76
CA LYS A 126 -10.38 1.29 -6.36
C LYS A 126 -11.63 0.52 -5.94
N PRO A 127 -12.63 1.22 -5.35
CA PRO A 127 -12.58 2.64 -4.98
C PRO A 127 -11.65 2.91 -3.79
N LEU A 128 -11.14 4.15 -3.70
CA LEU A 128 -10.39 4.61 -2.53
C LEU A 128 -11.30 4.69 -1.29
N ASP A 129 -10.77 4.40 -0.13
CA ASP A 129 -11.43 4.67 1.16
C ASP A 129 -11.27 6.14 1.55
N THR A 130 -12.03 7.00 0.89
CA THR A 130 -11.97 8.45 1.11
C THR A 130 -12.37 8.83 2.54
N ALA A 131 -13.30 8.09 3.15
CA ALA A 131 -13.71 8.33 4.53
C ALA A 131 -12.55 8.11 5.53
N LEU A 132 -11.72 7.08 5.30
CA LEU A 132 -10.52 6.88 6.09
C LEU A 132 -9.47 7.96 5.81
N LEU A 133 -9.26 8.34 4.55
CA LEU A 133 -8.33 9.43 4.21
C LEU A 133 -8.72 10.74 4.88
N ASP A 134 -10.01 11.11 4.91
CA ASP A 134 -10.52 12.28 5.62
C ASP A 134 -10.29 12.19 7.14
N GLN A 135 -10.42 11.01 7.73
CA GLN A 135 -10.14 10.77 9.14
C GLN A 135 -8.64 10.92 9.43
N LEU A 136 -7.78 10.35 8.60
CA LEU A 136 -6.33 10.44 8.74
C LEU A 136 -5.86 11.89 8.63
N ALA A 137 -6.41 12.68 7.72
CA ALA A 137 -6.06 14.08 7.53
C ALA A 137 -6.28 14.95 8.78
N ARG A 138 -7.18 14.57 9.70
CA ARG A 138 -7.44 15.31 10.93
C ARG A 138 -6.38 15.12 12.01
N ASN A 139 -5.68 13.98 11.99
CA ASN A 139 -4.81 13.54 13.09
C ASN A 139 -3.37 13.27 12.65
N HIS A 140 -3.08 13.35 11.35
CA HIS A 140 -1.77 13.04 10.79
C HIS A 140 -1.26 14.19 9.93
N SER A 141 0.03 14.44 9.96
CA SER A 141 0.71 15.42 9.10
C SER A 141 1.39 14.76 7.90
N LEU A 142 1.60 13.45 7.96
CA LEU A 142 2.24 12.66 6.91
C LEU A 142 1.46 11.38 6.63
N VAL A 143 1.09 11.18 5.38
CA VAL A 143 0.52 9.93 4.86
C VAL A 143 1.55 9.28 3.95
N VAL A 144 1.94 8.05 4.25
CA VAL A 144 2.89 7.25 3.48
C VAL A 144 2.12 6.14 2.78
N THR A 145 2.18 6.08 1.47
CA THR A 145 1.59 4.97 0.69
C THR A 145 2.68 4.03 0.23
N VAL A 146 2.46 2.72 0.36
CA VAL A 146 3.47 1.71 0.01
C VAL A 146 2.85 0.64 -0.90
N GLU A 147 3.40 0.52 -2.10
CA GLU A 147 2.92 -0.40 -3.14
C GLU A 147 4.04 -1.00 -3.98
N GLU A 148 3.89 -2.25 -4.43
CA GLU A 148 4.72 -2.86 -5.49
C GLU A 148 4.05 -2.67 -6.86
N ASN A 149 3.95 -1.41 -7.29
CA ASN A 149 3.52 -0.98 -8.61
C ASN A 149 4.34 0.26 -9.01
N VAL A 150 4.41 0.57 -10.28
CA VAL A 150 5.02 1.84 -10.72
C VAL A 150 4.22 3.01 -10.15
N GLN A 151 4.93 4.09 -9.85
CA GLN A 151 4.32 5.29 -9.27
C GLN A 151 3.22 5.87 -10.17
N ASN A 152 3.46 5.88 -11.49
CA ASN A 152 2.54 6.45 -12.47
C ASN A 152 1.23 5.65 -12.55
N GLY A 153 0.11 6.29 -12.19
CA GLY A 153 -1.20 5.65 -12.12
C GLY A 153 -1.39 4.70 -10.94
N GLY A 154 -0.41 4.58 -10.06
CA GLY A 154 -0.45 3.74 -8.88
C GLY A 154 -1.39 4.26 -7.78
N PHE A 155 -1.50 3.48 -6.70
CA PHE A 155 -2.31 3.82 -5.53
C PHE A 155 -1.83 5.12 -4.87
N GLY A 156 -0.52 5.28 -4.68
CA GLY A 156 0.05 6.47 -4.07
C GLY A 156 -0.26 7.75 -4.84
N GLN A 157 -0.24 7.71 -6.17
CA GLN A 157 -0.60 8.86 -6.99
C GLN A 157 -2.10 9.23 -6.85
N GLN A 158 -2.98 8.24 -6.75
CA GLN A 158 -4.40 8.49 -6.51
C GLN A 158 -4.63 9.13 -5.14
N VAL A 159 -3.94 8.66 -4.10
CA VAL A 159 -3.99 9.27 -2.75
C VAL A 159 -3.43 10.69 -2.77
N CYS A 160 -2.32 10.96 -3.48
CA CYS A 160 -1.80 12.31 -3.64
C CYS A 160 -2.84 13.25 -4.25
N GLY A 161 -3.49 12.82 -5.33
CA GLY A 161 -4.54 13.63 -5.99
C GLY A 161 -5.70 13.93 -5.05
N TYR A 162 -6.20 12.92 -4.34
CA TYR A 162 -7.29 13.11 -3.38
C TYR A 162 -6.90 14.06 -2.23
N MET A 163 -5.72 13.87 -1.64
CA MET A 163 -5.27 14.69 -0.52
C MET A 163 -5.00 16.15 -0.94
N GLU A 164 -4.42 16.37 -2.12
CA GLU A 164 -4.20 17.72 -2.64
C GLU A 164 -5.52 18.47 -2.87
N GLU A 165 -6.54 17.76 -3.38
CA GLU A 165 -7.86 18.35 -3.65
C GLU A 165 -8.65 18.66 -2.37
N HIS A 166 -8.60 17.77 -1.36
CA HIS A 166 -9.49 17.83 -0.20
C HIS A 166 -8.78 18.25 1.10
N HIS A 167 -7.47 18.00 1.20
CA HIS A 167 -6.65 18.23 2.41
C HIS A 167 -5.26 18.79 2.06
N PRO A 168 -5.14 19.95 1.40
CA PRO A 168 -3.88 20.46 0.82
C PRO A 168 -2.77 20.77 1.82
N GLY A 169 -2.98 20.59 3.10
CA GLY A 169 -1.93 20.74 4.14
C GLY A 169 -1.28 19.44 4.56
N ILE A 170 -1.75 18.29 4.06
CA ILE A 170 -1.24 16.98 4.43
C ILE A 170 -0.16 16.53 3.44
N GLN A 171 1.02 16.25 3.95
CA GLN A 171 2.07 15.71 3.10
C GLN A 171 1.80 14.25 2.76
N VAL A 172 1.94 13.88 1.48
CA VAL A 172 1.87 12.48 1.04
C VAL A 172 3.25 12.05 0.55
N LEU A 173 3.74 10.91 1.05
CA LEU A 173 4.96 10.26 0.60
C LEU A 173 4.61 8.97 -0.15
N PRO A 174 4.56 8.96 -1.48
CA PRO A 174 4.43 7.72 -2.23
C PRO A 174 5.74 6.92 -2.20
N VAL A 175 5.64 5.64 -1.83
CA VAL A 175 6.73 4.67 -1.92
C VAL A 175 6.28 3.58 -2.90
N ALA A 176 6.84 3.63 -4.09
CA ALA A 176 6.44 2.82 -5.24
C ALA A 176 7.64 2.50 -6.12
N ILE A 177 7.46 1.65 -7.10
CA ILE A 177 8.49 1.36 -8.11
C ILE A 177 8.65 2.61 -9.01
N PRO A 178 9.89 3.06 -9.28
CA PRO A 178 10.13 4.13 -10.24
C PRO A 178 9.63 3.78 -11.64
N ASP A 179 9.38 4.78 -12.49
CA ASP A 179 8.93 4.60 -13.87
C ASP A 179 10.03 3.95 -14.75
N ARG A 180 10.19 2.65 -14.56
CA ARG A 180 11.14 1.81 -15.32
C ARG A 180 10.78 0.33 -15.22
N PHE A 181 11.23 -0.47 -16.17
CA PHE A 181 11.23 -1.93 -16.07
C PHE A 181 12.24 -2.39 -15.01
N VAL A 182 11.88 -3.41 -14.25
CA VAL A 182 12.74 -3.97 -13.20
C VAL A 182 13.38 -5.26 -13.71
N PRO A 183 14.72 -5.35 -13.74
CA PRO A 183 15.42 -6.51 -14.28
C PRO A 183 15.23 -7.77 -13.41
N HIS A 184 15.77 -8.90 -13.89
CA HIS A 184 15.88 -10.13 -13.11
C HIS A 184 16.67 -9.91 -11.81
N GLY A 185 16.27 -10.61 -10.76
CA GLY A 185 16.97 -10.60 -9.47
C GLY A 185 16.18 -11.32 -8.38
N GLY A 186 16.78 -11.56 -7.25
CA GLY A 186 16.05 -11.98 -6.04
C GLY A 186 15.13 -10.86 -5.57
N VAL A 187 13.89 -11.18 -5.18
CA VAL A 187 12.87 -10.18 -4.80
C VAL A 187 13.38 -9.25 -3.70
N ASP A 188 14.02 -9.77 -2.66
CA ASP A 188 14.56 -8.95 -1.56
C ASP A 188 15.66 -8.01 -2.02
N SER A 189 16.54 -8.47 -2.91
CA SER A 189 17.59 -7.64 -3.51
C SER A 189 16.98 -6.52 -4.36
N LEU A 190 15.94 -6.82 -5.12
CA LEU A 190 15.21 -5.83 -5.92
C LEU A 190 14.50 -4.81 -5.03
N ARG A 191 13.85 -5.25 -3.94
CA ARG A 191 13.25 -4.33 -2.94
C ARG A 191 14.28 -3.37 -2.36
N VAL A 192 15.47 -3.86 -2.01
CA VAL A 192 16.57 -3.00 -1.52
C VAL A 192 16.96 -1.97 -2.58
N GLN A 193 17.19 -2.40 -3.82
CA GLN A 193 17.59 -1.52 -4.93
C GLN A 193 16.53 -0.47 -5.30
N LEU A 194 15.25 -0.80 -5.10
CA LEU A 194 14.11 0.08 -5.38
C LEU A 194 13.73 0.95 -4.18
N GLY A 195 14.34 0.74 -3.01
CA GLY A 195 14.01 1.45 -1.79
C GLY A 195 12.66 1.05 -1.19
N LEU A 196 12.26 -0.22 -1.43
CA LEU A 196 11.03 -0.86 -0.94
C LEU A 196 11.28 -1.85 0.23
N SER A 197 12.50 -1.96 0.72
CA SER A 197 12.80 -2.73 1.94
C SER A 197 12.31 -1.99 3.18
N ALA A 198 12.03 -2.71 4.26
CA ALA A 198 11.53 -2.13 5.52
C ALA A 198 12.46 -1.02 6.03
N ASN A 199 13.76 -1.27 6.08
CA ASN A 199 14.75 -0.28 6.51
C ASN A 199 14.75 0.98 5.62
N ALA A 200 14.71 0.82 4.28
CA ALA A 200 14.72 1.96 3.36
C ALA A 200 13.45 2.83 3.50
N ILE A 201 12.30 2.20 3.72
CA ILE A 201 11.03 2.90 3.94
C ILE A 201 11.06 3.63 5.29
N ALA A 202 11.47 2.96 6.37
CA ALA A 202 11.58 3.57 7.69
C ALA A 202 12.50 4.79 7.69
N GLU A 203 13.67 4.70 7.04
CA GLU A 203 14.60 5.83 6.91
C GLU A 203 14.00 7.01 6.14
N LYS A 204 13.26 6.75 5.07
CA LYS A 204 12.55 7.83 4.33
C LYS A 204 11.54 8.54 5.22
N ILE A 205 10.77 7.78 6.02
CA ILE A 205 9.77 8.32 6.94
C ILE A 205 10.44 9.16 8.03
N LYS A 206 11.48 8.63 8.67
CA LYS A 206 12.23 9.32 9.73
C LYS A 206 12.81 10.65 9.25
N LYS A 207 13.40 10.65 8.06
CA LYS A 207 13.97 11.87 7.48
C LYS A 207 12.92 12.97 7.29
N ILE A 208 11.72 12.61 6.86
CA ILE A 208 10.63 13.58 6.65
C ILE A 208 10.05 14.01 8.00
N SER A 209 9.78 13.06 8.91
CA SER A 209 9.21 13.34 10.23
C SER A 209 10.15 14.17 11.11
N GLY A 210 11.47 14.00 11.00
CA GLY A 210 12.48 14.75 11.73
C GLY A 210 12.52 16.23 11.33
N ASN A 211 12.35 16.54 10.06
CA ASN A 211 12.30 17.92 9.55
C ASN A 211 11.11 18.71 10.11
N TYR A 212 9.99 18.04 10.47
CA TYR A 212 8.86 18.69 11.13
C TYR A 212 9.12 19.08 12.60
N SER A 213 10.03 18.38 13.27
CA SER A 213 10.35 18.67 14.67
C SER A 213 11.23 19.92 14.83
N GLU A 214 11.97 20.30 13.80
CA GLU A 214 12.85 21.48 13.81
C GLU A 214 12.12 22.77 13.36
N GLY A 215 11.12 22.67 12.46
CA GLY A 215 10.37 23.82 11.94
C GLY A 215 9.31 24.40 12.90
N ILE A 216 9.05 23.77 14.06
CA ILE A 216 8.08 24.25 15.06
C ILE A 216 8.80 25.00 16.22
N ARG A 217 10.12 25.14 16.17
CA ARG A 217 10.93 25.81 17.21
C ARG A 217 11.41 27.21 16.88
N GLU A 218 10.90 27.83 15.80
CA GLU A 218 11.12 29.25 15.49
C GLU A 218 9.90 30.13 15.74
#